data_45ee2391d1daf44f299933d59e018032
#
_entry.id   45ee2391d1daf44f299933d59e018032
#
_cell.length_a   1.000
_cell.length_b   1.000
_cell.length_c   1.000
_cell.angle_alpha   90.00
_cell.angle_beta   90.00
_cell.angle_gamma   90.00
#
_symmetry.space_group_name_H-M   'P 1'
#
loop_
_entity.id
_entity.type
_entity.pdbx_description
1 polymer ?
#
loop_
_entity_poly.entity_id
_entity_poly.type
_entity_poly.pdbx_seq_one_letter_code
_entity_poly.pdbx_strand_id
1 'polypeptide(L)'
;MPRIINEIIVHCSATEAGKNFRASDLRTWHKAKGWRDIGYHYVIDLDGTIEKGRRVSLAGAHCKGHNAHSIGICYIGGLLHGEPADTRTPAQKAAMNNLIGNLTKMYGCRTIGHHDIQPYKQCPCFDAKKEYDGLWKRLKGLI
;
A
#
# COMPACT_ATOMS: atom_id res chain seq x y z
N MET A 1 -2.92 23.32 -7.45
CA MET A 1 -2.48 22.39 -8.52
C MET A 1 -2.65 20.96 -8.06
N PRO A 2 -3.23 20.08 -8.89
CA PRO A 2 -3.25 18.68 -8.58
C PRO A 2 -1.81 18.15 -8.54
N ARG A 3 -1.54 17.25 -7.60
CA ARG A 3 -0.24 16.61 -7.57
C ARG A 3 -0.13 15.55 -8.68
N ILE A 4 1.08 15.32 -9.16
CA ILE A 4 1.35 14.30 -10.16
C ILE A 4 1.67 12.99 -9.45
N ILE A 5 0.97 11.92 -9.82
CA ILE A 5 1.18 10.59 -9.26
C ILE A 5 1.91 9.74 -10.29
N ASN A 6 3.10 9.26 -9.93
CA ASN A 6 3.94 8.47 -10.84
C ASN A 6 4.34 7.10 -10.27
N GLU A 7 3.88 6.76 -9.07
CA GLU A 7 4.13 5.43 -8.50
C GLU A 7 3.10 5.07 -7.43
N ILE A 8 2.88 3.77 -7.28
CA ILE A 8 2.08 3.18 -6.21
C ILE A 8 3.05 2.42 -5.32
N ILE A 9 3.00 2.67 -4.01
CA ILE A 9 3.89 2.01 -3.04
C ILE A 9 3.05 1.17 -2.10
N VAL A 10 3.34 -0.13 -2.06
CA VAL A 10 2.63 -1.08 -1.19
C VAL A 10 3.36 -1.24 0.13
N HIS A 11 2.60 -1.22 1.21
CA HIS A 11 3.04 -1.40 2.58
C HIS A 11 2.23 -2.50 3.27
N CYS A 12 2.71 -2.94 4.43
CA CYS A 12 1.92 -3.71 5.38
C CYS A 12 1.85 -2.92 6.69
N SER A 13 0.85 -3.23 7.51
CA SER A 13 0.71 -2.59 8.83
C SER A 13 1.74 -3.08 9.84
N ALA A 14 2.48 -4.15 9.52
CA ALA A 14 3.40 -4.82 10.42
C ALA A 14 2.70 -5.28 11.70
N THR A 15 1.55 -5.90 11.53
CA THR A 15 0.74 -6.46 12.61
C THR A 15 0.62 -7.96 12.45
N GLU A 16 0.37 -8.66 13.56
CA GLU A 16 0.28 -10.12 13.57
C GLU A 16 -0.87 -10.62 12.71
N ALA A 17 -0.65 -11.71 11.97
CA ALA A 17 -1.64 -12.32 11.10
C ALA A 17 -2.93 -12.65 11.87
N GLY A 18 -4.07 -12.41 11.23
CA GLY A 18 -5.38 -12.71 11.81
C GLY A 18 -5.92 -11.65 12.76
N LYS A 19 -5.15 -10.62 13.10
CA LYS A 19 -5.64 -9.51 13.93
C LYS A 19 -6.35 -8.50 13.04
N ASN A 20 -7.63 -8.28 13.31
CA ASN A 20 -8.52 -7.50 12.47
C ASN A 20 -8.44 -5.99 12.76
N PHE A 21 -7.26 -5.42 12.60
CA PHE A 21 -7.10 -3.97 12.65
C PHE A 21 -7.71 -3.33 11.40
N ARG A 22 -8.05 -2.04 11.50
CA ARG A 22 -8.69 -1.30 10.41
C ARG A 22 -8.01 0.05 10.24
N ALA A 23 -8.44 0.82 9.24
CA ALA A 23 -7.91 2.15 8.98
C ALA A 23 -8.01 3.06 10.22
N SER A 24 -9.09 2.94 11.00
CA SER A 24 -9.26 3.72 12.22
C SER A 24 -8.16 3.47 13.25
N ASP A 25 -7.68 2.22 13.35
CA ASP A 25 -6.57 1.89 14.26
C ASP A 25 -5.27 2.52 13.78
N LEU A 26 -4.97 2.39 12.48
CA LEU A 26 -3.77 3.00 11.88
C LEU A 26 -3.80 4.52 12.02
N ARG A 27 -4.98 5.13 11.83
CA ARG A 27 -5.15 6.58 12.01
C ARG A 27 -4.83 7.00 13.43
N THR A 28 -5.33 6.25 14.41
CA THR A 28 -5.06 6.50 15.83
C THR A 28 -3.55 6.43 16.10
N TRP A 29 -2.87 5.41 15.60
CA TRP A 29 -1.43 5.23 15.79
C TRP A 29 -0.62 6.35 15.13
N HIS A 30 -1.00 6.75 13.91
CA HIS A 30 -0.31 7.82 13.19
C HIS A 30 -0.53 9.18 13.86
N LYS A 31 -1.75 9.47 14.32
CA LYS A 31 -2.01 10.71 15.07
C LYS A 31 -1.24 10.76 16.39
N ALA A 32 -1.05 9.62 17.03
CA ALA A 32 -0.22 9.53 18.24
C ALA A 32 1.25 9.89 17.98
N LYS A 33 1.72 9.73 16.73
CA LYS A 33 3.05 10.16 16.29
C LYS A 33 3.12 11.66 15.97
N GLY A 34 2.01 12.37 16.06
CA GLY A 34 1.94 13.80 15.74
C GLY A 34 1.53 14.10 14.30
N TRP A 35 1.10 13.10 13.53
CA TRP A 35 0.64 13.30 12.16
C TRP A 35 -0.80 13.82 12.14
N ARG A 36 -1.16 14.55 11.08
CA ARG A 36 -2.52 15.11 10.93
C ARG A 36 -3.57 14.05 10.70
N ASP A 37 -3.19 12.96 10.01
CA ASP A 37 -4.09 11.90 9.60
C ASP A 37 -3.26 10.64 9.35
N ILE A 38 -3.96 9.53 9.04
CA ILE A 38 -3.33 8.31 8.55
C ILE A 38 -2.43 8.64 7.36
N GLY A 39 -1.28 7.98 7.28
CA GLY A 39 -0.30 8.25 6.22
C GLY A 39 -0.59 7.58 4.89
N TYR A 40 -1.42 6.52 4.87
CA TYR A 40 -1.77 5.76 3.67
C TYR A 40 -3.03 6.32 3.01
N HIS A 41 -3.15 6.13 1.70
CA HIS A 41 -4.34 6.52 0.94
C HIS A 41 -5.41 5.43 0.95
N TYR A 42 -4.99 4.17 1.02
CA TYR A 42 -5.89 3.01 1.08
C TYR A 42 -5.39 2.00 2.10
N VAL A 43 -6.33 1.36 2.77
CA VAL A 43 -6.07 0.26 3.70
C VAL A 43 -6.88 -0.95 3.26
N ILE A 44 -6.25 -2.11 3.20
CA ILE A 44 -6.90 -3.36 2.79
C ILE A 44 -7.10 -4.23 4.03
N ASP A 45 -8.33 -4.38 4.45
CA ASP A 45 -8.69 -5.17 5.62
C ASP A 45 -8.55 -6.67 5.35
N LEU A 46 -8.53 -7.47 6.40
CA LEU A 46 -8.39 -8.93 6.28
C LEU A 46 -9.44 -9.57 5.36
N ASP A 47 -10.66 -9.04 5.37
CA ASP A 47 -11.76 -9.55 4.55
C ASP A 47 -11.77 -8.98 3.11
N GLY A 48 -10.76 -8.20 2.75
CA GLY A 48 -10.66 -7.59 1.44
C GLY A 48 -11.36 -6.24 1.31
N THR A 49 -11.99 -5.74 2.37
CA THR A 49 -12.58 -4.41 2.34
C THR A 49 -11.51 -3.37 2.09
N ILE A 50 -11.74 -2.48 1.13
CA ILE A 50 -10.83 -1.39 0.80
C ILE A 50 -11.34 -0.13 1.50
N GLU A 51 -10.58 0.32 2.50
CA GLU A 51 -10.91 1.54 3.22
C GLU A 51 -10.10 2.71 2.67
N LYS A 52 -10.73 3.87 2.60
CA LYS A 52 -10.04 5.11 2.22
C LYS A 52 -9.38 5.71 3.45
N GLY A 53 -8.11 6.06 3.30
CA GLY A 53 -7.36 6.78 4.31
C GLY A 53 -7.27 8.26 3.95
N ARG A 54 -6.03 8.74 3.78
CA ARG A 54 -5.78 10.11 3.35
C ARG A 54 -6.29 10.30 1.93
N ARG A 55 -6.84 11.47 1.61
CA ARG A 55 -7.30 11.78 0.24
C ARG A 55 -6.14 11.64 -0.75
N VAL A 56 -6.41 11.04 -1.91
CA VAL A 56 -5.39 10.89 -2.98
C VAL A 56 -4.88 12.23 -3.49
N SER A 57 -5.69 13.28 -3.42
CA SER A 57 -5.27 14.63 -3.81
C SER A 57 -4.19 15.22 -2.88
N LEU A 58 -3.98 14.62 -1.71
CA LEU A 58 -2.97 15.03 -0.74
C LEU A 58 -1.80 14.07 -0.73
N ALA A 59 -0.58 14.61 -0.58
CA ALA A 59 0.59 13.77 -0.36
C ALA A 59 0.40 12.94 0.90
N GLY A 60 0.80 11.68 0.88
CA GLY A 60 0.75 10.81 2.05
C GLY A 60 1.88 11.08 3.04
N ALA A 61 1.98 10.22 4.03
CA ALA A 61 3.09 10.16 4.96
C ALA A 61 3.42 8.68 5.17
N HIS A 62 3.93 8.03 4.12
CA HIS A 62 4.16 6.58 4.13
C HIS A 62 5.55 6.18 3.61
N CYS A 63 6.22 7.04 2.86
CA CYS A 63 7.55 6.75 2.34
C CYS A 63 8.32 8.04 2.12
N LYS A 64 9.22 8.37 3.02
CA LYS A 64 10.00 9.62 2.99
C LYS A 64 10.70 9.79 1.65
N GLY A 65 10.55 10.98 1.07
CA GLY A 65 11.13 11.33 -0.23
C GLY A 65 10.25 10.93 -1.42
N HIS A 66 9.19 10.14 -1.22
CA HIS A 66 8.30 9.67 -2.27
C HIS A 66 6.84 10.09 -2.07
N ASN A 67 6.51 10.71 -0.94
CA ASN A 67 5.13 11.03 -0.59
C ASN A 67 4.45 11.99 -1.58
N ALA A 68 5.20 12.91 -2.16
CA ALA A 68 4.64 13.94 -3.04
C ALA A 68 4.06 13.37 -4.36
N HIS A 69 4.57 12.23 -4.82
CA HIS A 69 4.25 11.68 -6.14
C HIS A 69 3.74 10.25 -6.12
N SER A 70 3.32 9.75 -4.97
CA SER A 70 2.91 8.35 -4.82
C SER A 70 1.55 8.18 -4.15
N ILE A 71 0.96 7.01 -4.37
CA ILE A 71 -0.18 6.51 -3.60
C ILE A 71 0.33 5.40 -2.71
N GLY A 72 0.05 5.51 -1.40
CA GLY A 72 0.39 4.49 -0.42
C GLY A 72 -0.79 3.55 -0.16
N ILE A 73 -0.56 2.25 -0.33
CA ILE A 73 -1.54 1.21 -0.03
C ILE A 73 -0.97 0.34 1.07
N CYS A 74 -1.73 0.12 2.14
CA CYS A 74 -1.31 -0.71 3.26
C CYS A 74 -2.29 -1.87 3.45
N TYR A 75 -1.81 -3.11 3.41
CA TYR A 75 -2.64 -4.23 3.83
C TYR A 75 -2.42 -4.53 5.31
N ILE A 76 -3.47 -4.97 5.98
CA ILE A 76 -3.40 -5.35 7.40
C ILE A 76 -2.69 -6.69 7.52
N GLY A 77 -1.60 -6.74 8.26
CA GLY A 77 -0.78 -7.93 8.45
C GLY A 77 0.70 -7.66 8.30
N GLY A 78 1.42 -8.67 7.82
CA GLY A 78 2.85 -8.60 7.56
C GLY A 78 3.72 -9.31 8.59
N LEU A 79 3.13 -9.81 9.68
CA LEU A 79 3.86 -10.60 10.68
C LEU A 79 3.19 -11.95 10.91
N LEU A 80 4.00 -12.99 11.04
CA LEU A 80 3.57 -14.32 11.44
C LEU A 80 4.49 -14.78 12.56
N HIS A 81 3.92 -15.02 13.73
CA HIS A 81 4.69 -15.35 14.95
C HIS A 81 5.82 -14.33 15.22
N GLY A 82 5.49 -13.04 15.02
CA GLY A 82 6.41 -11.94 15.25
C GLY A 82 7.45 -11.70 14.15
N GLU A 83 7.48 -12.54 13.12
CA GLU A 83 8.44 -12.42 12.03
C GLU A 83 7.81 -11.89 10.74
N PRO A 84 8.53 -11.10 9.93
CA PRO A 84 8.02 -10.62 8.64
C PRO A 84 7.62 -11.78 7.73
N ALA A 85 6.41 -11.70 7.18
CA ALA A 85 5.89 -12.72 6.26
C ALA A 85 4.78 -12.12 5.41
N ASP A 86 4.56 -12.70 4.23
CA ASP A 86 3.41 -12.37 3.41
C ASP A 86 2.17 -13.06 3.99
N THR A 87 1.41 -12.31 4.78
CA THR A 87 0.23 -12.81 5.47
C THR A 87 -1.07 -12.46 4.75
N ARG A 88 -1.00 -11.96 3.50
CA ARG A 88 -2.20 -11.55 2.78
C ARG A 88 -3.18 -12.71 2.63
N THR A 89 -4.43 -12.45 3.02
CA THR A 89 -5.52 -13.41 2.79
C THR A 89 -5.86 -13.45 1.29
N PRO A 90 -6.53 -14.53 0.81
CA PRO A 90 -7.03 -14.55 -0.58
C PRO A 90 -7.91 -13.33 -0.91
N ALA A 91 -8.75 -12.88 0.04
CA ALA A 91 -9.60 -11.71 -0.11
C ALA A 91 -8.76 -10.43 -0.27
N GLN A 92 -7.68 -10.29 0.51
CA GLN A 92 -6.77 -9.16 0.38
C GLN A 92 -6.07 -9.15 -0.96
N LYS A 93 -5.58 -10.31 -1.42
CA LYS A 93 -4.92 -10.41 -2.74
C LYS A 93 -5.85 -10.01 -3.87
N ALA A 94 -7.11 -10.48 -3.83
CA ALA A 94 -8.10 -10.12 -4.85
C ALA A 94 -8.41 -8.62 -4.82
N ALA A 95 -8.62 -8.04 -3.63
CA ALA A 95 -8.90 -6.61 -3.49
C ALA A 95 -7.72 -5.75 -3.96
N MET A 96 -6.50 -6.12 -3.59
CA MET A 96 -5.30 -5.39 -4.00
C MET A 96 -5.10 -5.45 -5.51
N ASN A 97 -5.29 -6.61 -6.11
CA ASN A 97 -5.17 -6.77 -7.56
C ASN A 97 -6.17 -5.87 -8.30
N ASN A 98 -7.40 -5.82 -7.82
CA ASN A 98 -8.43 -4.96 -8.38
C ASN A 98 -8.12 -3.47 -8.22
N LEU A 99 -7.80 -3.05 -7.01
CA LEU A 99 -7.48 -1.66 -6.70
C LEU A 99 -6.24 -1.18 -7.48
N ILE A 100 -5.16 -1.94 -7.41
CA ILE A 100 -3.90 -1.58 -8.08
C ILE A 100 -4.10 -1.57 -9.60
N GLY A 101 -4.87 -2.52 -10.14
CA GLY A 101 -5.20 -2.53 -11.56
C GLY A 101 -5.91 -1.26 -12.00
N ASN A 102 -6.90 -0.80 -11.22
CA ASN A 102 -7.64 0.42 -11.50
C ASN A 102 -6.75 1.67 -11.39
N LEU A 103 -5.92 1.74 -10.35
CA LEU A 103 -5.01 2.88 -10.16
C LEU A 103 -3.93 2.93 -11.25
N THR A 104 -3.43 1.77 -11.68
CA THR A 104 -2.46 1.67 -12.78
C THR A 104 -3.05 2.24 -14.07
N LYS A 105 -4.29 1.91 -14.37
CA LYS A 105 -5.00 2.47 -15.55
C LYS A 105 -5.20 3.99 -15.41
N MET A 106 -5.59 4.43 -14.23
CA MET A 106 -5.92 5.83 -13.98
C MET A 106 -4.70 6.75 -14.06
N TYR A 107 -3.57 6.32 -13.52
CA TYR A 107 -2.37 7.16 -13.40
C TYR A 107 -1.22 6.74 -14.32
N GLY A 108 -1.31 5.59 -14.98
CA GLY A 108 -0.26 5.12 -15.89
C GLY A 108 1.06 4.79 -15.20
N CYS A 109 1.03 4.45 -13.91
CA CYS A 109 2.23 4.30 -13.09
C CYS A 109 2.46 2.86 -12.65
N ARG A 110 3.71 2.57 -12.27
CA ARG A 110 4.13 1.26 -11.76
C ARG A 110 3.85 1.14 -10.26
N THR A 111 3.85 -0.10 -9.79
CA THR A 111 3.73 -0.45 -8.38
C THR A 111 5.04 -1.01 -7.87
N ILE A 112 5.48 -0.55 -6.71
CA ILE A 112 6.67 -1.04 -6.02
C ILE A 112 6.33 -1.30 -4.55
N GLY A 113 7.21 -2.00 -3.85
CA GLY A 113 7.10 -2.18 -2.41
C GLY A 113 7.94 -1.15 -1.66
N HIS A 114 7.62 -0.92 -0.40
CA HIS A 114 8.39 -0.03 0.46
C HIS A 114 9.87 -0.43 0.51
N HIS A 115 10.17 -1.73 0.54
CA HIS A 115 11.55 -2.24 0.58
C HIS A 115 12.34 -1.95 -0.70
N ASP A 116 11.68 -1.64 -1.80
CA ASP A 116 12.39 -1.25 -3.04
C ASP A 116 13.04 0.12 -2.92
N ILE A 117 12.51 0.98 -2.02
CA ILE A 117 13.03 2.31 -1.75
C ILE A 117 13.94 2.31 -0.54
N GLN A 118 13.54 1.58 0.52
CA GLN A 118 14.29 1.45 1.76
C GLN A 118 14.65 -0.02 1.97
N PRO A 119 15.79 -0.50 1.41
CA PRO A 119 16.11 -1.94 1.40
C PRO A 119 16.23 -2.60 2.77
N TYR A 120 16.45 -1.84 3.82
CA TYR A 120 16.49 -2.34 5.19
C TYR A 120 15.10 -2.67 5.75
N LYS A 121 14.02 -2.27 5.08
CA LYS A 121 12.64 -2.61 5.46
C LYS A 121 12.24 -3.93 4.83
N GLN A 122 11.47 -4.74 5.56
CA GLN A 122 10.84 -5.95 5.02
C GLN A 122 9.50 -5.65 4.35
N CYS A 123 8.82 -4.60 4.80
CA CYS A 123 7.53 -4.15 4.27
C CYS A 123 7.58 -4.00 2.74
N PRO A 124 6.66 -4.54 1.99
CA PRO A 124 5.39 -5.16 2.39
C PRO A 124 5.46 -6.68 2.60
N CYS A 125 6.64 -7.26 2.74
CA CYS A 125 6.89 -8.69 3.00
C CYS A 125 6.57 -9.60 1.81
N PHE A 126 6.48 -9.05 0.62
CA PHE A 126 6.39 -9.79 -0.64
C PHE A 126 6.91 -8.89 -1.77
N ASP A 127 7.23 -9.47 -2.91
CA ASP A 127 7.76 -8.73 -4.06
C ASP A 127 6.63 -8.09 -4.86
N ALA A 128 6.16 -6.91 -4.40
CA ALA A 128 5.06 -6.18 -5.02
C ALA A 128 5.42 -5.73 -6.44
N LYS A 129 6.65 -5.30 -6.64
CA LYS A 129 7.13 -4.85 -7.96
C LYS A 129 6.96 -5.95 -8.99
N LYS A 130 7.37 -7.16 -8.68
CA LYS A 130 7.25 -8.31 -9.58
C LYS A 130 5.79 -8.72 -9.77
N GLU A 131 5.03 -8.78 -8.68
CA GLU A 131 3.64 -9.26 -8.71
C GLU A 131 2.74 -8.39 -9.58
N TYR A 132 2.94 -7.06 -9.55
CA TYR A 132 2.07 -6.11 -10.25
C TYR A 132 2.66 -5.57 -11.56
N ASP A 133 3.85 -5.98 -11.94
CA ASP A 133 4.54 -5.48 -13.14
C ASP A 133 3.75 -5.76 -14.43
N GLY A 134 3.06 -6.90 -14.50
CA GLY A 134 2.24 -7.26 -15.65
C GLY A 134 1.10 -6.29 -15.92
N LEU A 135 0.52 -5.69 -14.88
CA LEU A 135 -0.56 -4.71 -15.02
C LEU A 135 -0.07 -3.47 -15.77
N TRP A 136 1.09 -2.96 -15.39
CA TRP A 136 1.69 -1.78 -16.02
C TRP A 136 2.17 -2.11 -17.44
N LYS A 137 2.81 -3.27 -17.64
CA LYS A 137 3.29 -3.70 -18.96
C LYS A 137 2.15 -3.82 -19.96
N ARG A 138 1.02 -4.42 -19.56
CA ARG A 138 -0.17 -4.52 -20.43
C ARG A 138 -0.71 -3.14 -20.80
N LEU A 139 -0.78 -2.24 -19.82
CA LEU A 139 -1.24 -0.86 -20.07
C LEU A 139 -0.36 -0.16 -21.10
N LYS A 140 0.96 -0.38 -21.04
CA LYS A 140 1.93 0.24 -21.95
C LYS A 140 2.10 -0.51 -23.28
N GLY A 141 1.37 -1.61 -23.48
CA GLY A 141 1.47 -2.39 -24.69
C GLY A 141 2.78 -3.16 -24.84
N LEU A 142 3.42 -3.51 -23.71
CA LEU A 142 4.70 -4.21 -23.69
C LEU A 142 4.55 -5.74 -23.67
N ILE A 143 3.35 -6.21 -23.34
CA ILE A 143 2.99 -7.64 -23.37
C ILE A 143 1.55 -7.81 -23.80
#